data_c344d61e5baf9d83fc813912d4513976
#
_entry.id   c344d61e5baf9d83fc813912d4513976
#
_cell.length_a   1.000
_cell.length_b   1.000
_cell.length_c   1.000
_cell.angle_alpha   90.00
_cell.angle_beta   90.00
_cell.angle_gamma   90.00
#
_symmetry.space_group_name_H-M   'P 1'
#
loop_
_entity.id
_entity.type
_entity.pdbx_description
1 polymer ?
#
loop_
_entity_poly.entity_id
_entity_poly.type
_entity_poly.pdbx_seq_one_letter_code
_entity_poly.pdbx_strand_id
1 'polypeptide(L)'
;SSVSQAGLVNNLNDGMAWGLFPLFFVAARMNLEQVGTLAAIYPATWGVMQLFTGAWSDRVGRKWLIAAGMWVQAAGIGVVVLADGFAGFATGGALLGVGTAMVYPTLLAAIGDVAHPSWRASSVGVYRLWRDLGYAVGALLAGVTADAFGLPAAMWVVAALTFVSGLVVALRMTETLRRAPETAVEGA
;
A
#
# COMPACT_ATOMS: atom_id res chain seq x y z
N SER A 1 -13.41 7.81 -6.88
CA SER A 1 -12.79 7.01 -7.96
C SER A 1 -12.02 5.82 -7.39
N SER A 2 -11.65 4.83 -8.23
CA SER A 2 -10.87 3.64 -7.79
C SER A 2 -9.51 4.05 -7.22
N VAL A 3 -8.88 5.09 -7.76
CA VAL A 3 -7.59 5.64 -7.28
C VAL A 3 -7.71 6.20 -5.86
N SER A 4 -8.74 7.00 -5.58
CA SER A 4 -8.94 7.60 -4.24
C SER A 4 -9.23 6.53 -3.18
N GLN A 5 -10.03 5.52 -3.53
CA GLN A 5 -10.32 4.38 -2.66
C GLN A 5 -9.05 3.56 -2.37
N ALA A 6 -8.25 3.25 -3.40
CA ALA A 6 -7.01 2.53 -3.22
C ALA A 6 -5.99 3.32 -2.36
N GLY A 7 -5.93 4.64 -2.55
CA GLY A 7 -5.08 5.50 -1.73
C GLY A 7 -5.51 5.54 -0.26
N LEU A 8 -6.82 5.61 0.01
CA LEU A 8 -7.36 5.54 1.36
C LEU A 8 -6.99 4.22 2.03
N VAL A 9 -7.22 3.08 1.37
CA VAL A 9 -6.92 1.75 1.94
C VAL A 9 -5.41 1.51 2.06
N ASN A 10 -4.60 1.99 1.12
CA ASN A 10 -3.14 1.92 1.25
C ASN A 10 -2.66 2.63 2.54
N ASN A 11 -3.20 3.82 2.84
CA ASN A 11 -2.81 4.56 4.03
C ASN A 11 -3.49 4.05 5.32
N LEU A 12 -4.61 3.33 5.19
CA LEU A 12 -5.23 2.59 6.29
C LEU A 12 -4.28 1.48 6.80
N ASN A 13 -3.53 0.84 5.90
CA ASN A 13 -2.48 -0.10 6.27
C ASN A 13 -1.38 0.57 7.11
N ASP A 14 -0.99 1.81 6.77
CA ASP A 14 -0.02 2.58 7.55
C ASP A 14 -0.54 2.84 8.97
N GLY A 15 -1.80 3.28 9.10
CA GLY A 15 -2.43 3.53 10.39
C GLY A 15 -2.46 2.27 11.27
N MET A 16 -2.77 1.12 10.70
CA MET A 16 -2.72 -0.17 11.39
C MET A 16 -1.28 -0.57 11.73
N ALA A 17 -0.35 -0.52 10.78
CA ALA A 17 1.01 -1.00 10.95
C ALA A 17 1.75 -0.20 12.04
N TRP A 18 1.67 1.12 12.02
CA TRP A 18 2.28 1.97 13.04
C TRP A 18 1.63 1.81 14.42
N GLY A 19 0.33 1.54 14.47
CA GLY A 19 -0.40 1.35 15.72
C GLY A 19 -0.24 -0.06 16.32
N LEU A 20 -0.40 -1.10 15.51
CA LEU A 20 -0.53 -2.47 16.02
C LEU A 20 0.75 -3.31 15.91
N PHE A 21 1.62 -3.12 14.92
CA PHE A 21 2.81 -3.98 14.77
C PHE A 21 3.72 -3.96 16.01
N PRO A 22 4.09 -2.79 16.58
CA PRO A 22 4.90 -2.80 17.80
C PRO A 22 4.24 -3.57 18.95
N LEU A 23 2.94 -3.40 19.15
CA LEU A 23 2.18 -4.10 20.19
C LEU A 23 2.14 -5.61 19.92
N PHE A 24 1.93 -6.00 18.67
CA PHE A 24 1.92 -7.40 18.25
C PHE A 24 3.29 -8.08 18.48
N PHE A 25 4.38 -7.41 18.11
CA PHE A 25 5.74 -7.94 18.31
C PHE A 25 6.10 -8.05 19.79
N VAL A 26 5.70 -7.10 20.64
CA VAL A 26 5.84 -7.19 22.09
C VAL A 26 5.04 -8.37 22.65
N ALA A 27 3.80 -8.56 22.19
CA ALA A 27 2.99 -9.72 22.58
C ALA A 27 3.60 -11.05 22.14
N ALA A 28 4.31 -11.06 21.01
CA ALA A 28 5.11 -12.20 20.53
C ALA A 28 6.48 -12.36 21.24
N ARG A 29 6.69 -11.64 22.35
CA ARG A 29 7.90 -11.71 23.19
C ARG A 29 9.19 -11.23 22.50
N MET A 30 9.09 -10.38 21.49
CA MET A 30 10.25 -9.70 20.93
C MET A 30 10.81 -8.66 21.92
N ASN A 31 12.12 -8.59 22.02
CA ASN A 31 12.75 -7.53 22.82
C ASN A 31 12.70 -6.17 22.11
N LEU A 32 13.01 -5.09 22.82
CA LEU A 32 12.87 -3.72 22.31
C LEU A 32 13.71 -3.46 21.04
N GLU A 33 14.90 -4.02 20.95
CA GLU A 33 15.78 -3.91 19.79
C GLU A 33 15.15 -4.60 18.56
N GLN A 34 14.62 -5.80 18.75
CA GLN A 34 13.90 -6.53 17.70
C GLN A 34 12.65 -5.80 17.23
N VAL A 35 11.86 -5.25 18.16
CA VAL A 35 10.67 -4.46 17.81
C VAL A 35 11.06 -3.22 17.00
N GLY A 36 12.11 -2.49 17.41
CA GLY A 36 12.61 -1.34 16.68
C GLY A 36 13.10 -1.70 15.28
N THR A 37 13.84 -2.80 15.15
CA THR A 37 14.32 -3.31 13.86
C THR A 37 13.16 -3.71 12.96
N LEU A 38 12.19 -4.48 13.46
CA LEU A 38 11.01 -4.90 12.71
C LEU A 38 10.16 -3.70 12.26
N ALA A 39 9.98 -2.71 13.13
CA ALA A 39 9.26 -1.48 12.79
C ALA A 39 9.98 -0.67 11.69
N ALA A 40 11.31 -0.72 11.62
CA ALA A 40 12.09 -0.03 10.60
C ALA A 40 12.09 -0.73 9.23
N ILE A 41 11.90 -2.05 9.18
CA ILE A 41 11.94 -2.84 7.92
C ILE A 41 10.88 -2.36 6.94
N TYR A 42 9.65 -2.13 7.39
CA TYR A 42 8.56 -1.68 6.53
C TYR A 42 8.89 -0.37 5.80
N PRO A 43 9.18 0.75 6.50
CA PRO A 43 9.48 2.02 5.83
C PRO A 43 10.80 1.99 5.07
N ALA A 44 11.82 1.24 5.52
CA ALA A 44 13.07 1.10 4.81
C ALA A 44 12.88 0.40 3.45
N THR A 45 12.15 -0.72 3.43
CA THR A 45 11.83 -1.44 2.20
C THR A 45 11.00 -0.58 1.25
N TRP A 46 9.97 0.09 1.76
CA TRP A 46 9.18 1.04 0.99
C TRP A 46 10.04 2.16 0.41
N GLY A 47 10.89 2.81 1.22
CA GLY A 47 11.77 3.90 0.79
C GLY A 47 12.73 3.48 -0.34
N VAL A 48 13.34 2.30 -0.22
CA VAL A 48 14.26 1.79 -1.25
C VAL A 48 13.49 1.37 -2.51
N MET A 49 12.42 0.62 -2.37
CA MET A 49 11.72 0.05 -3.53
C MET A 49 10.98 1.10 -4.36
N GLN A 50 10.54 2.21 -3.79
CA GLN A 50 9.87 3.27 -4.56
C GLN A 50 10.79 3.94 -5.59
N LEU A 51 12.12 3.85 -5.45
CA LEU A 51 13.08 4.35 -6.45
C LEU A 51 12.94 3.60 -7.79
N PHE A 52 12.49 2.36 -7.76
CA PHE A 52 12.36 1.49 -8.92
C PHE A 52 10.93 1.40 -9.45
N THR A 53 9.94 1.47 -8.56
CA THR A 53 8.54 1.21 -8.92
C THR A 53 7.92 2.31 -9.78
N GLY A 54 8.41 3.55 -9.71
CA GLY A 54 8.02 4.62 -10.62
C GLY A 54 8.30 4.24 -12.08
N ALA A 55 9.56 3.94 -12.41
CA ALA A 55 9.96 3.49 -13.75
C ALA A 55 9.29 2.17 -14.15
N TRP A 56 9.02 1.30 -13.19
CA TRP A 56 8.32 0.04 -13.45
C TRP A 56 6.85 0.27 -13.84
N SER A 57 6.19 1.22 -13.18
CA SER A 57 4.81 1.60 -13.50
C SER A 57 4.66 2.19 -14.91
N ASP A 58 5.71 2.84 -15.44
CA ASP A 58 5.75 3.37 -16.81
C ASP A 58 5.85 2.25 -17.89
N ARG A 59 6.29 1.07 -17.51
CA ARG A 59 6.43 -0.09 -18.42
C ARG A 59 5.25 -1.05 -18.35
N VAL A 60 4.83 -1.39 -17.13
CA VAL A 60 3.79 -2.41 -16.86
C VAL A 60 2.38 -1.83 -16.95
N GLY A 61 2.24 -0.52 -16.67
CA GLY A 61 0.96 0.16 -16.55
C GLY A 61 0.57 0.41 -15.08
N ARG A 62 -0.35 1.34 -14.89
CA ARG A 62 -0.74 1.81 -13.55
C ARG A 62 -1.66 0.82 -12.83
N LYS A 63 -2.69 0.36 -13.55
CA LYS A 63 -3.77 -0.47 -13.01
C LYS A 63 -3.25 -1.74 -12.34
N TRP A 64 -2.51 -2.55 -13.08
CA TRP A 64 -2.09 -3.86 -12.60
C TRP A 64 -1.00 -3.77 -11.54
N LEU A 65 -0.13 -2.74 -11.60
CA LEU A 65 0.86 -2.54 -10.57
C LEU A 65 0.23 -2.13 -9.24
N ILE A 66 -0.81 -1.29 -9.25
CA ILE A 66 -1.58 -0.93 -8.05
C ILE A 66 -2.30 -2.17 -7.50
N ALA A 67 -3.01 -2.94 -8.33
CA ALA A 67 -3.74 -4.13 -7.88
C ALA A 67 -2.79 -5.17 -7.27
N ALA A 68 -1.69 -5.48 -7.95
CA ALA A 68 -0.67 -6.40 -7.46
C ALA A 68 -0.04 -5.92 -6.15
N GLY A 69 0.29 -4.62 -6.05
CA GLY A 69 0.81 -4.02 -4.83
C GLY A 69 -0.14 -4.15 -3.64
N MET A 70 -1.45 -3.94 -3.85
CA MET A 70 -2.46 -4.15 -2.80
C MET A 70 -2.51 -5.62 -2.34
N TRP A 71 -2.39 -6.57 -3.26
CA TRP A 71 -2.37 -8.00 -2.89
C TRP A 71 -1.07 -8.40 -2.17
N VAL A 72 0.07 -7.83 -2.58
CA VAL A 72 1.35 -8.03 -1.87
C VAL A 72 1.28 -7.45 -0.45
N GLN A 73 0.66 -6.28 -0.25
CA GLN A 73 0.43 -5.72 1.09
C GLN A 73 -0.45 -6.63 1.93
N ALA A 74 -1.58 -7.10 1.38
CA ALA A 74 -2.48 -8.01 2.10
C ALA A 74 -1.77 -9.32 2.50
N ALA A 75 -0.97 -9.89 1.59
CA ALA A 75 -0.14 -11.06 1.86
C ALA A 75 0.91 -10.77 2.95
N GLY A 76 1.57 -9.61 2.89
CA GLY A 76 2.54 -9.17 3.90
C GLY A 76 1.95 -9.10 5.31
N ILE A 77 0.75 -8.52 5.45
CA ILE A 77 0.03 -8.50 6.73
C ILE A 77 -0.30 -9.93 7.18
N GLY A 78 -0.80 -10.77 6.26
CA GLY A 78 -1.10 -12.17 6.56
C GLY A 78 0.13 -12.96 7.03
N VAL A 79 1.29 -12.74 6.39
CA VAL A 79 2.56 -13.36 6.81
C VAL A 79 2.94 -12.92 8.22
N VAL A 80 2.80 -11.63 8.58
CA VAL A 80 3.06 -11.17 9.97
C VAL A 80 2.15 -11.89 10.96
N VAL A 81 0.85 -12.04 10.66
CA VAL A 81 -0.11 -12.67 11.59
C VAL A 81 0.15 -14.17 11.77
N LEU A 82 0.59 -14.84 10.71
CA LEU A 82 0.80 -16.30 10.73
C LEU A 82 2.21 -16.72 11.15
N ALA A 83 3.15 -15.76 11.24
CA ALA A 83 4.54 -16.07 11.53
C ALA A 83 4.79 -16.29 13.04
N ASP A 84 5.77 -17.15 13.33
CA ASP A 84 6.23 -17.47 14.67
C ASP A 84 7.68 -17.00 14.90
N GLY A 85 7.93 -15.70 14.75
CA GLY A 85 9.25 -15.17 15.10
C GLY A 85 9.78 -14.09 14.17
N PHE A 86 10.98 -13.61 14.51
CA PHE A 86 11.61 -12.43 13.90
C PHE A 86 11.69 -12.50 12.37
N ALA A 87 12.15 -13.62 11.82
CA ALA A 87 12.34 -13.75 10.37
C ALA A 87 11.02 -13.67 9.60
N GLY A 88 9.95 -14.29 10.12
CA GLY A 88 8.63 -14.21 9.52
C GLY A 88 8.03 -12.79 9.62
N PHE A 89 8.15 -12.14 10.77
CA PHE A 89 7.72 -10.74 10.94
C PHE A 89 8.48 -9.78 10.02
N ALA A 90 9.79 -9.98 9.90
CA ALA A 90 10.63 -9.20 8.98
C ALA A 90 10.20 -9.40 7.51
N THR A 91 9.93 -10.64 7.12
CA THR A 91 9.46 -10.97 5.76
C THR A 91 8.10 -10.31 5.48
N GLY A 92 7.15 -10.41 6.40
CA GLY A 92 5.84 -9.78 6.24
C GLY A 92 5.93 -8.26 6.19
N GLY A 93 6.75 -7.63 7.03
CA GLY A 93 7.03 -6.20 7.00
C GLY A 93 7.68 -5.75 5.69
N ALA A 94 8.64 -6.52 5.17
CA ALA A 94 9.27 -6.25 3.88
C ALA A 94 8.27 -6.36 2.72
N LEU A 95 7.42 -7.40 2.71
CA LEU A 95 6.35 -7.55 1.70
C LEU A 95 5.37 -6.36 1.75
N LEU A 96 4.96 -5.92 2.95
CA LEU A 96 4.12 -4.74 3.10
C LEU A 96 4.79 -3.51 2.49
N GLY A 97 6.10 -3.32 2.73
CA GLY A 97 6.90 -2.23 2.17
C GLY A 97 7.00 -2.27 0.65
N VAL A 98 7.26 -3.44 0.07
CA VAL A 98 7.27 -3.64 -1.40
C VAL A 98 5.91 -3.29 -1.99
N GLY A 99 4.83 -3.82 -1.42
CA GLY A 99 3.48 -3.54 -1.90
C GLY A 99 3.14 -2.05 -1.84
N THR A 100 3.49 -1.36 -0.74
CA THR A 100 3.30 0.09 -0.60
C THR A 100 4.11 0.87 -1.63
N ALA A 101 5.35 0.47 -1.92
CA ALA A 101 6.17 1.07 -2.97
C ALA A 101 5.58 0.89 -4.37
N MET A 102 4.91 -0.22 -4.65
CA MET A 102 4.20 -0.46 -5.91
C MET A 102 2.95 0.42 -6.04
N VAL A 103 2.27 0.70 -4.94
CA VAL A 103 0.96 1.41 -4.93
C VAL A 103 1.14 2.92 -4.89
N TYR A 104 1.84 3.45 -3.92
CA TYR A 104 1.83 4.89 -3.62
C TYR A 104 2.31 5.78 -4.79
N PRO A 105 3.51 5.61 -5.36
CA PRO A 105 3.96 6.44 -6.47
C PRO A 105 3.12 6.21 -7.74
N THR A 106 2.62 5.00 -7.94
CA THR A 106 1.78 4.66 -9.09
C THR A 106 0.40 5.34 -9.05
N LEU A 107 -0.18 5.48 -7.85
CA LEU A 107 -1.43 6.25 -7.66
C LEU A 107 -1.24 7.73 -7.99
N LEU A 108 -0.13 8.32 -7.59
CA LEU A 108 0.21 9.71 -7.94
C LEU A 108 0.40 9.88 -9.45
N ALA A 109 1.09 8.93 -10.09
CA ALA A 109 1.26 8.92 -11.53
C ALA A 109 -0.09 8.79 -12.27
N ALA A 110 -0.96 7.87 -11.83
CA ALA A 110 -2.30 7.70 -12.40
C ALA A 110 -3.16 8.97 -12.31
N ILE A 111 -3.03 9.75 -11.24
CA ILE A 111 -3.70 11.07 -11.14
C ILE A 111 -3.08 12.05 -12.12
N GLY A 112 -1.74 12.07 -12.20
CA GLY A 112 -1.01 12.92 -13.14
C GLY A 112 -1.36 12.67 -14.61
N ASP A 113 -1.63 11.40 -14.97
CA ASP A 113 -1.99 10.99 -16.34
C ASP A 113 -3.37 11.52 -16.78
N VAL A 114 -4.31 11.70 -15.85
CA VAL A 114 -5.69 12.11 -16.16
C VAL A 114 -6.02 13.56 -15.79
N ALA A 115 -5.27 14.17 -14.89
CA ALA A 115 -5.52 15.53 -14.43
C ALA A 115 -4.98 16.57 -15.44
N HIS A 116 -5.85 17.49 -15.85
CA HIS A 116 -5.45 18.60 -16.72
C HIS A 116 -4.38 19.47 -16.02
N PRO A 117 -3.37 19.99 -16.71
CA PRO A 117 -2.27 20.77 -16.11
C PRO A 117 -2.72 21.91 -15.20
N SER A 118 -3.80 22.63 -15.55
CA SER A 118 -4.29 23.80 -14.81
C SER A 118 -4.83 23.50 -13.41
N TRP A 119 -5.27 22.27 -13.15
CA TRP A 119 -5.82 21.87 -11.83
C TRP A 119 -5.21 20.57 -11.28
N ARG A 120 -4.07 20.14 -11.85
CA ARG A 120 -3.34 18.94 -11.40
C ARG A 120 -2.96 19.02 -9.92
N ALA A 121 -2.47 20.17 -9.46
CA ALA A 121 -2.11 20.37 -8.06
C ALA A 121 -3.32 20.18 -7.12
N SER A 122 -4.48 20.75 -7.50
CA SER A 122 -5.73 20.58 -6.73
C SER A 122 -6.19 19.11 -6.70
N SER A 123 -6.07 18.40 -7.82
CA SER A 123 -6.40 16.97 -7.88
C SER A 123 -5.53 16.13 -6.95
N VAL A 124 -4.22 16.40 -6.92
CA VAL A 124 -3.29 15.75 -5.99
C VAL A 124 -3.62 16.12 -4.54
N GLY A 125 -3.98 17.39 -4.28
CA GLY A 125 -4.40 17.84 -2.95
C GLY A 125 -5.64 17.09 -2.44
N VAL A 126 -6.68 16.97 -3.27
CA VAL A 126 -7.90 16.19 -2.94
C VAL A 126 -7.57 14.71 -2.72
N TYR A 127 -6.73 14.12 -3.57
CA TYR A 127 -6.28 12.75 -3.38
C TYR A 127 -5.55 12.56 -2.05
N ARG A 128 -4.62 13.48 -1.71
CA ARG A 128 -3.88 13.41 -0.43
C ARG A 128 -4.81 13.50 0.76
N LEU A 129 -5.83 14.36 0.73
CA LEU A 129 -6.84 14.43 1.78
C LEU A 129 -7.51 13.08 2.01
N TRP A 130 -7.98 12.42 0.94
CA TRP A 130 -8.60 11.09 1.03
C TRP A 130 -7.63 10.04 1.53
N ARG A 131 -6.39 10.06 1.04
CA ARG A 131 -5.33 9.16 1.49
C ARG A 131 -5.05 9.34 2.98
N ASP A 132 -4.86 10.58 3.43
CA ASP A 132 -4.47 10.86 4.82
C ASP A 132 -5.61 10.57 5.81
N LEU A 133 -6.87 10.72 5.39
CA LEU A 133 -8.02 10.20 6.13
C LEU A 133 -7.95 8.69 6.33
N GLY A 134 -7.39 7.96 5.37
CA GLY A 134 -7.15 6.52 5.48
C GLY A 134 -6.30 6.15 6.71
N TYR A 135 -5.29 6.95 7.01
CA TYR A 135 -4.46 6.74 8.21
C TYR A 135 -5.27 6.82 9.50
N ALA A 136 -6.08 7.88 9.64
CA ALA A 136 -6.92 8.06 10.83
C ALA A 136 -8.00 6.96 10.95
N VAL A 137 -8.67 6.66 9.83
CA VAL A 137 -9.67 5.58 9.78
C VAL A 137 -9.03 4.23 10.09
N GLY A 138 -7.84 3.98 9.56
CA GLY A 138 -7.08 2.74 9.79
C GLY A 138 -6.70 2.56 11.25
N ALA A 139 -6.17 3.60 11.88
CA ALA A 139 -5.80 3.55 13.29
C ALA A 139 -7.02 3.29 14.19
N LEU A 140 -8.14 3.99 13.94
CA LEU A 140 -9.38 3.81 14.69
C LEU A 140 -10.00 2.43 14.47
N LEU A 141 -10.14 2.00 13.22
CA LEU A 141 -10.69 0.69 12.87
C LEU A 141 -9.85 -0.43 13.48
N ALA A 142 -8.54 -0.35 13.34
CA ALA A 142 -7.61 -1.33 13.87
C ALA A 142 -7.65 -1.36 15.41
N GLY A 143 -7.67 -0.19 16.08
CA GLY A 143 -7.76 -0.09 17.52
C GLY A 143 -9.06 -0.68 18.06
N VAL A 144 -10.22 -0.24 17.55
CA VAL A 144 -11.54 -0.76 17.99
C VAL A 144 -11.65 -2.27 17.74
N THR A 145 -11.17 -2.74 16.59
CA THR A 145 -11.21 -4.18 16.28
C THR A 145 -10.26 -4.97 17.18
N ALA A 146 -9.08 -4.42 17.48
CA ALA A 146 -8.12 -5.06 18.38
C ALA A 146 -8.65 -5.15 19.83
N ASP A 147 -9.33 -4.12 20.31
CA ASP A 147 -9.95 -4.12 21.64
C ASP A 147 -11.08 -5.15 21.75
N ALA A 148 -11.87 -5.30 20.69
CA ALA A 148 -13.02 -6.21 20.69
C ALA A 148 -12.64 -7.67 20.40
N PHE A 149 -11.67 -7.94 19.53
CA PHE A 149 -11.39 -9.26 18.97
C PHE A 149 -9.91 -9.65 19.01
N GLY A 150 -9.04 -8.80 19.54
CA GLY A 150 -7.58 -9.01 19.61
C GLY A 150 -6.81 -8.53 18.38
N LEU A 151 -5.50 -8.37 18.58
CA LEU A 151 -4.58 -7.85 17.55
C LEU A 151 -4.60 -8.63 16.23
N PRO A 152 -4.56 -10.00 16.24
CA PRO A 152 -4.61 -10.76 14.98
C PRO A 152 -5.88 -10.53 14.17
N ALA A 153 -7.04 -10.41 14.83
CA ALA A 153 -8.31 -10.17 14.15
C ALA A 153 -8.33 -8.80 13.46
N ALA A 154 -7.82 -7.76 14.13
CA ALA A 154 -7.70 -6.42 13.55
C ALA A 154 -6.81 -6.42 12.31
N MET A 155 -5.68 -7.10 12.36
CA MET A 155 -4.76 -7.22 11.23
C MET A 155 -5.40 -7.99 10.06
N TRP A 156 -6.15 -9.06 10.32
CA TRP A 156 -6.89 -9.78 9.27
C TRP A 156 -7.99 -8.93 8.63
N VAL A 157 -8.70 -8.12 9.39
CA VAL A 157 -9.71 -7.18 8.83
C VAL A 157 -9.04 -6.20 7.87
N VAL A 158 -7.90 -5.64 8.25
CA VAL A 158 -7.16 -4.72 7.38
C VAL A 158 -6.61 -5.44 6.15
N ALA A 159 -6.06 -6.65 6.30
CA ALA A 159 -5.59 -7.46 5.17
C ALA A 159 -6.73 -7.76 4.18
N ALA A 160 -7.91 -8.12 4.67
CA ALA A 160 -9.09 -8.39 3.85
C ALA A 160 -9.56 -7.12 3.08
N LEU A 161 -9.62 -5.97 3.75
CA LEU A 161 -9.96 -4.69 3.12
C LEU A 161 -8.96 -4.33 2.03
N THR A 162 -7.66 -4.57 2.28
CA THR A 162 -6.59 -4.32 1.32
C THR A 162 -6.70 -5.23 0.10
N PHE A 163 -6.96 -6.52 0.33
CA PHE A 163 -7.19 -7.48 -0.76
C PHE A 163 -8.40 -7.09 -1.62
N VAL A 164 -9.53 -6.77 -0.99
CA VAL A 164 -10.75 -6.31 -1.67
C VAL A 164 -10.50 -5.01 -2.44
N SER A 165 -9.72 -4.09 -1.88
CA SER A 165 -9.33 -2.87 -2.57
C SER A 165 -8.56 -3.17 -3.86
N GLY A 166 -7.64 -4.14 -3.83
CA GLY A 166 -6.95 -4.63 -5.03
C GLY A 166 -7.92 -5.19 -6.08
N LEU A 167 -8.93 -5.95 -5.66
CA LEU A 167 -10.00 -6.43 -6.56
C LEU A 167 -10.80 -5.28 -7.18
N VAL A 168 -11.16 -4.27 -6.37
CA VAL A 168 -11.88 -3.08 -6.88
C VAL A 168 -11.04 -2.36 -7.95
N VAL A 169 -9.72 -2.22 -7.73
CA VAL A 169 -8.81 -1.65 -8.74
C VAL A 169 -8.80 -2.52 -9.99
N ALA A 170 -8.61 -3.83 -9.84
CA ALA A 170 -8.54 -4.75 -10.96
C ALA A 170 -9.82 -4.78 -11.81
N LEU A 171 -10.99 -4.63 -11.20
CA LEU A 171 -12.29 -4.70 -11.88
C LEU A 171 -12.77 -3.35 -12.41
N ARG A 172 -12.54 -2.25 -11.68
CA ARG A 172 -13.17 -0.95 -11.96
C ARG A 172 -12.22 0.13 -12.47
N MET A 173 -10.91 -0.02 -12.30
CA MET A 173 -9.95 0.96 -12.80
C MET A 173 -9.68 0.70 -14.29
N THR A 174 -9.76 1.75 -15.09
CA THR A 174 -9.21 1.75 -16.45
C THR A 174 -7.74 2.08 -16.42
N GLU A 175 -6.94 1.51 -17.34
CA GLU A 175 -5.52 1.87 -17.47
C GLU A 175 -5.40 3.35 -17.84
N THR A 176 -4.55 4.08 -17.12
CA THR A 176 -4.36 5.52 -17.34
C THR A 176 -3.09 5.84 -18.11
N LEU A 177 -2.14 4.90 -18.18
CA LEU A 177 -0.92 5.07 -18.94
C LEU A 177 -1.26 5.19 -20.44
N ARG A 178 -1.05 6.38 -21.00
CA ARG A 178 -1.14 6.60 -22.45
C ARG A 178 0.18 6.16 -23.08
N ARG A 179 0.21 4.99 -23.72
CA ARG A 179 1.32 4.66 -24.61
C ARG A 179 1.24 5.58 -25.81
N ALA A 180 2.35 6.27 -26.15
CA ALA A 180 2.43 6.98 -27.42
C ALA A 180 2.10 5.98 -28.54
N PRO A 181 1.32 6.37 -29.57
CA PRO A 181 1.17 5.53 -30.75
C PRO A 181 2.57 5.25 -31.28
N GLU A 182 2.85 3.97 -31.54
CA GLU A 182 4.04 3.55 -32.27
C GLU A 182 3.94 4.21 -33.64
N THR A 183 4.53 5.41 -33.79
CA THR A 183 4.65 6.07 -35.09
C THR A 183 5.50 5.14 -35.92
N ALA A 184 4.84 4.58 -36.92
CA ALA A 184 5.44 3.76 -37.95
C ALA A 184 6.75 4.42 -38.41
N VAL A 185 7.89 3.83 -38.02
CA VAL A 185 9.14 4.01 -38.71
C VAL A 185 9.08 3.11 -39.93
N GLU A 186 8.18 3.47 -40.88
CA GLU A 186 8.21 2.97 -42.23
C GLU A 186 8.39 4.16 -43.14
N GLY A 187 9.56 4.27 -43.70
CA GLY A 187 9.82 5.11 -44.85
C GLY A 187 10.99 6.10 -44.74
N ALA A 188 12.21 5.59 -44.82
CA ALA A 188 13.30 6.24 -45.55
C ALA A 188 14.36 5.17 -45.95
#